data_cde307d20ea45c9829fe8834bf9e6275
#
_entry.id   cde307d20ea45c9829fe8834bf9e6275
#
_cell.length_a   1.000
_cell.length_b   1.000
_cell.length_c   1.000
_cell.angle_alpha   90.00
_cell.angle_beta   90.00
_cell.angle_gamma   90.00
#
_symmetry.space_group_name_H-M   'P 1'
#
loop_
_entity.id
_entity.type
_entity.pdbx_description
1 polymer ?
#
loop_
_entity_poly.entity_id
_entity_poly.type
_entity_poly.pdbx_seq_one_letter_code
_entity_poly.pdbx_strand_id
1 'polypeptide(L)'
;MQIIPESGKRILSISGTADNLIPYNGGIGVMGYNFLSAQNSAFVLAQNMGFQGDQLEDNQGVEYSNNIFKYSYLDGDVVHYKFIGAGHNIGPLAGPIQDFLTN
;
A
#
# COMPACT_ATOMS: atom_id res chain seq x y z
N MET A 1 2.75 6.58 -0.34
CA MET A 1 2.32 7.32 0.86
C MET A 1 1.87 6.34 1.93
N GLN A 2 2.28 6.56 3.15
CA GLN A 2 1.88 5.74 4.29
C GLN A 2 1.30 6.62 5.38
N ILE A 3 0.22 6.15 6.00
CA ILE A 3 -0.39 6.81 7.15
C ILE A 3 -0.34 5.84 8.32
N ILE A 4 0.37 6.23 9.38
CA ILE A 4 0.49 5.44 10.59
C ILE A 4 -0.22 6.22 11.69
N PRO A 5 -1.35 5.70 12.20
CA PRO A 5 -2.07 6.38 13.28
C PRO A 5 -1.21 6.53 14.53
N GLU A 6 -1.57 7.48 15.38
CA GLU A 6 -0.83 7.78 16.59
C GLU A 6 -0.62 6.54 17.47
N SER A 7 -1.58 5.64 17.51
CA SER A 7 -1.47 4.40 18.28
C SER A 7 -0.44 3.42 17.72
N GLY A 8 -0.01 3.58 16.47
CA GLY A 8 0.88 2.64 15.80
C GLY A 8 0.24 1.29 15.49
N LYS A 9 -1.06 1.15 15.65
CA LYS A 9 -1.76 -0.14 15.49
C LYS A 9 -2.37 -0.34 14.12
N ARG A 10 -2.38 0.68 13.28
CA ARG A 10 -2.96 0.60 11.93
C ARG A 10 -2.08 1.37 10.95
N ILE A 11 -1.94 0.84 9.74
CA ILE A 11 -1.10 1.42 8.69
C ILE A 11 -1.87 1.45 7.38
N LEU A 12 -1.90 2.60 6.74
CA LEU A 12 -2.43 2.76 5.38
C LEU A 12 -1.28 3.07 4.44
N SER A 13 -1.17 2.28 3.37
CA SER A 13 -0.17 2.46 2.31
C SER A 13 -0.88 2.70 1.00
N ILE A 14 -0.47 3.72 0.24
CA ILE A 14 -1.05 4.03 -1.06
C ILE A 14 0.09 4.27 -2.04
N SER A 15 0.09 3.59 -3.18
CA SER A 15 1.12 3.75 -4.20
C SER A 15 0.55 3.60 -5.60
N GLY A 16 1.14 4.32 -6.55
CA GLY A 16 0.79 4.25 -7.96
C GLY A 16 1.77 3.40 -8.76
N THR A 17 1.27 2.65 -9.73
CA THR A 17 2.12 1.76 -10.55
C THR A 17 3.02 2.51 -11.51
N ALA A 18 2.72 3.78 -11.79
CA ALA A 18 3.54 4.64 -12.66
C ALA A 18 4.43 5.61 -11.88
N ASP A 19 4.66 5.35 -10.59
CA ASP A 19 5.53 6.19 -9.75
C ASP A 19 6.97 6.09 -10.25
N ASN A 20 7.54 7.24 -10.65
CA ASN A 20 8.91 7.32 -11.17
C ASN A 20 9.94 7.61 -10.07
N LEU A 21 9.50 8.04 -8.90
CA LEU A 21 10.39 8.39 -7.80
C LEU A 21 10.67 7.19 -6.90
N ILE A 22 9.60 6.46 -6.55
CA ILE A 22 9.67 5.23 -5.75
C ILE A 22 9.01 4.12 -6.56
N PRO A 23 9.80 3.22 -7.17
CA PRO A 23 9.24 2.18 -8.06
C PRO A 23 8.24 1.30 -7.33
N TYR A 24 7.05 1.12 -7.92
CA TYR A 24 6.01 0.29 -7.33
C TYR A 24 6.49 -1.15 -7.09
N ASN A 25 7.20 -1.72 -8.06
CA ASN A 25 7.69 -3.09 -7.97
C ASN A 25 9.06 -3.21 -7.30
N GLY A 26 9.52 -2.12 -6.69
CA GLY A 26 10.80 -2.11 -6.02
C GLY A 26 11.95 -1.86 -6.99
N GLY A 27 13.18 -1.99 -6.48
CA GLY A 27 14.39 -1.74 -7.24
C GLY A 27 14.96 -0.36 -6.98
N ILE A 28 15.80 0.11 -7.90
CA ILE A 28 16.52 1.38 -7.73
C ILE A 28 15.64 2.53 -8.22
N GLY A 29 15.35 3.47 -7.32
CA GLY A 29 14.62 4.68 -7.66
C GLY A 29 15.52 5.79 -8.20
N VAL A 30 14.90 6.95 -8.47
CA VAL A 30 15.58 8.11 -9.07
C VAL A 30 16.77 8.59 -8.24
N MET A 31 16.68 8.49 -6.92
CA MET A 31 17.73 8.94 -6.01
C MET A 31 18.83 7.89 -5.80
N GLY A 32 18.78 6.76 -6.49
CA GLY A 32 19.77 5.69 -6.35
C GLY A 32 19.54 4.75 -5.16
N TYR A 33 18.47 4.95 -4.41
CA TYR A 33 18.11 4.05 -3.31
C TYR A 33 17.42 2.80 -3.83
N ASN A 34 17.70 1.66 -3.19
CA ASN A 34 17.04 0.41 -3.53
C ASN A 34 15.79 0.23 -2.65
N PHE A 35 14.63 0.13 -3.28
CA PHE A 35 13.35 0.03 -2.58
C PHE A 35 12.76 -1.37 -2.66
N LEU A 36 12.06 -1.78 -1.60
CA LEU A 36 11.15 -2.92 -1.68
C LEU A 36 9.97 -2.55 -2.57
N SER A 37 9.30 -3.54 -3.16
CA SER A 37 8.04 -3.27 -3.85
C SER A 37 7.03 -2.71 -2.85
N ALA A 38 6.07 -1.93 -3.33
CA ALA A 38 5.05 -1.35 -2.46
C ALA A 38 4.25 -2.44 -1.74
N GLN A 39 3.91 -3.51 -2.45
CA GLN A 39 3.19 -4.63 -1.85
C GLN A 39 4.02 -5.39 -0.82
N ASN A 40 5.31 -5.60 -1.09
CA ASN A 40 6.20 -6.26 -0.14
C ASN A 40 6.41 -5.39 1.10
N SER A 41 6.53 -4.07 0.94
CA SER A 41 6.64 -3.16 2.07
C SER A 41 5.43 -3.27 3.01
N ALA A 42 4.22 -3.32 2.45
CA ALA A 42 3.00 -3.48 3.25
C ALA A 42 3.01 -4.81 4.00
N PHE A 43 3.44 -5.89 3.33
CA PHE A 43 3.54 -7.20 3.96
C PHE A 43 4.55 -7.20 5.11
N VAL A 44 5.72 -6.59 4.93
CA VAL A 44 6.73 -6.50 5.98
C VAL A 44 6.20 -5.73 7.19
N LEU A 45 5.47 -4.64 6.95
CA LEU A 45 4.83 -3.89 8.04
C LEU A 45 3.79 -4.75 8.78
N ALA A 46 3.01 -5.54 8.03
CA ALA A 46 2.05 -6.45 8.63
C ALA A 46 2.76 -7.50 9.50
N GLN A 47 3.87 -8.08 9.01
CA GLN A 47 4.66 -9.03 9.77
C GLN A 47 5.17 -8.42 11.08
N ASN A 48 5.64 -7.19 11.03
CA ASN A 48 6.11 -6.48 12.22
C ASN A 48 4.99 -6.24 13.23
N MET A 49 3.74 -6.26 12.78
CA MET A 49 2.56 -6.13 13.63
C MET A 49 1.95 -7.48 14.05
N GLY A 50 2.58 -8.59 13.69
CA GLY A 50 2.18 -9.91 14.13
C GLY A 50 1.51 -10.80 13.09
N PHE A 51 1.42 -10.37 11.82
CA PHE A 51 0.84 -11.20 10.77
C PHE A 51 1.74 -12.41 10.49
N GLN A 52 1.15 -13.60 10.45
CA GLN A 52 1.90 -14.86 10.28
C GLN A 52 1.55 -15.61 9.00
N GLY A 53 0.72 -15.04 8.13
CA GLY A 53 0.38 -15.65 6.86
C GLY A 53 1.35 -15.29 5.75
N ASP A 54 1.04 -15.70 4.54
CA ASP A 54 1.84 -15.40 3.35
C ASP A 54 1.48 -14.02 2.78
N GLN A 55 2.43 -13.43 2.05
CA GLN A 55 2.16 -12.20 1.32
C GLN A 55 1.07 -12.45 0.27
N LEU A 56 0.12 -11.52 0.18
CA LEU A 56 -0.90 -11.56 -0.87
C LEU A 56 -0.24 -11.40 -2.24
N GLU A 57 -0.67 -12.23 -3.19
CA GLU A 57 -0.23 -12.11 -4.59
C GLU A 57 -0.85 -10.87 -5.23
N ASP A 58 -0.25 -10.39 -6.31
CA ASP A 58 -0.77 -9.22 -7.01
C ASP A 58 -2.23 -9.41 -7.44
N ASN A 59 -2.59 -10.62 -7.87
CA ASN A 59 -3.94 -10.94 -8.33
C ASN A 59 -4.94 -11.20 -7.20
N GLN A 60 -4.51 -11.16 -5.96
CA GLN A 60 -5.38 -11.34 -4.79
C GLN A 60 -5.91 -10.01 -4.25
N GLY A 61 -5.55 -8.88 -4.87
CA GLY A 61 -6.13 -7.59 -4.54
C GLY A 61 -7.62 -7.56 -4.85
N VAL A 62 -8.38 -6.92 -3.99
CA VAL A 62 -9.84 -6.76 -4.17
C VAL A 62 -10.10 -5.41 -4.83
N GLU A 63 -10.83 -5.42 -5.93
CA GLU A 63 -11.15 -4.18 -6.61
C GLU A 63 -11.98 -3.27 -5.69
N TYR A 64 -11.43 -2.08 -5.42
CA TYR A 64 -12.08 -1.08 -4.59
C TYR A 64 -12.87 -0.11 -5.47
N SER A 65 -12.26 0.29 -6.58
CA SER A 65 -12.83 1.22 -7.55
C SER A 65 -12.10 1.00 -8.87
N ASN A 66 -12.50 1.68 -9.94
CA ASN A 66 -11.86 1.52 -11.23
C ASN A 66 -10.35 1.81 -11.14
N ASN A 67 -9.53 0.82 -11.50
CA ASN A 67 -8.06 0.89 -11.44
C ASN A 67 -7.47 1.04 -10.04
N ILE A 68 -8.26 0.72 -8.99
CA ILE A 68 -7.79 0.76 -7.61
C ILE A 68 -8.07 -0.60 -6.96
N PHE A 69 -7.01 -1.24 -6.45
CA PHE A 69 -7.11 -2.54 -5.78
C PHE A 69 -6.64 -2.44 -4.34
N LYS A 70 -7.32 -3.17 -3.46
CA LYS A 70 -7.07 -3.14 -2.02
C LYS A 70 -6.48 -4.46 -1.55
N TYR A 71 -5.39 -4.39 -0.79
CA TYR A 71 -4.73 -5.53 -0.16
C TYR A 71 -4.77 -5.33 1.34
N SER A 72 -5.42 -6.24 2.07
CA SER A 72 -5.62 -6.09 3.52
C SER A 72 -4.94 -7.20 4.29
N TYR A 73 -4.29 -6.83 5.39
CA TYR A 73 -3.71 -7.76 6.35
C TYR A 73 -4.26 -7.43 7.74
N LEU A 74 -4.31 -8.43 8.63
CA LEU A 74 -4.70 -8.24 10.04
C LEU A 74 -6.08 -7.59 10.15
N ASP A 75 -7.04 -8.10 9.37
CA ASP A 75 -8.43 -7.62 9.37
C ASP A 75 -8.56 -6.11 9.13
N GLY A 76 -7.68 -5.57 8.31
CA GLY A 76 -7.73 -4.16 7.93
C GLY A 76 -6.82 -3.26 8.75
N ASP A 77 -5.99 -3.81 9.63
CA ASP A 77 -5.02 -3.02 10.39
C ASP A 77 -3.83 -2.60 9.53
N VAL A 78 -3.52 -3.35 8.47
CA VAL A 78 -2.56 -2.94 7.45
C VAL A 78 -3.25 -3.05 6.10
N VAL A 79 -3.40 -1.93 5.41
CA VAL A 79 -4.09 -1.88 4.12
C VAL A 79 -3.20 -1.18 3.11
N HIS A 80 -3.07 -1.79 1.95
CA HIS A 80 -2.37 -1.20 0.82
C HIS A 80 -3.34 -1.00 -0.34
N TYR A 81 -3.34 0.19 -0.93
CA TYR A 81 -4.09 0.48 -2.15
C TYR A 81 -3.13 0.65 -3.32
N LYS A 82 -3.39 -0.11 -4.39
CA LYS A 82 -2.64 -0.05 -5.64
C LYS A 82 -3.45 0.79 -6.63
N PHE A 83 -2.90 1.93 -7.06
CA PHE A 83 -3.52 2.81 -8.05
C PHE A 83 -2.84 2.57 -9.40
N ILE A 84 -3.50 1.81 -10.28
CA ILE A 84 -2.95 1.47 -11.59
C ILE A 84 -2.86 2.73 -12.47
N GLY A 85 -1.67 2.98 -12.99
CA GLY A 85 -1.41 4.11 -13.88
C GLY A 85 -1.14 5.43 -13.18
N ALA A 86 -1.24 5.50 -11.85
CA ALA A 86 -0.99 6.73 -11.10
C ALA A 86 0.51 6.91 -10.83
N GLY A 87 0.96 8.16 -10.84
CA GLY A 87 2.32 8.53 -10.51
C GLY A 87 2.51 8.74 -9.01
N HIS A 88 3.58 9.45 -8.64
CA HIS A 88 3.91 9.71 -7.24
C HIS A 88 2.85 10.59 -6.56
N ASN A 89 2.33 11.57 -7.28
CA ASN A 89 1.26 12.45 -6.78
C ASN A 89 -0.08 11.82 -7.15
N ILE A 90 -0.61 11.01 -6.23
CA ILE A 90 -1.87 10.33 -6.45
C ILE A 90 -3.03 11.30 -6.15
N GLY A 91 -3.97 11.39 -7.09
CA GLY A 91 -5.10 12.31 -7.00
C GLY A 91 -6.12 11.95 -5.93
N PRO A 92 -7.31 11.42 -6.29
CA PRO A 92 -8.42 11.32 -5.34
C PRO A 92 -8.18 10.26 -4.25
N LEU A 93 -7.66 10.68 -3.12
CA LEU A 93 -7.36 9.81 -1.99
C LEU A 93 -8.49 9.75 -0.94
N ALA A 94 -9.49 10.61 -1.06
CA ALA A 94 -10.51 10.77 -0.03
C ALA A 94 -11.24 9.46 0.32
N GLY A 95 -11.62 8.68 -0.70
CA GLY A 95 -12.33 7.42 -0.48
C GLY A 95 -11.51 6.40 0.31
N PRO A 96 -10.30 6.02 -0.16
CA PRO A 96 -9.44 5.08 0.57
C PRO A 96 -9.09 5.54 1.97
N ILE A 97 -8.77 6.80 2.17
CA ILE A 97 -8.43 7.34 3.49
C ILE A 97 -9.66 7.29 4.40
N GLN A 98 -10.82 7.72 3.91
CA GLN A 98 -12.05 7.70 4.67
C GLN A 98 -12.41 6.29 5.12
N ASP A 99 -12.36 5.33 4.20
CA ASP A 99 -12.69 3.94 4.50
C ASP A 99 -11.73 3.36 5.54
N PHE A 100 -10.45 3.66 5.45
CA PHE A 100 -9.46 3.20 6.42
C PHE A 100 -9.74 3.78 7.81
N LEU A 101 -10.07 5.05 7.89
CA LEU A 101 -10.28 5.73 9.18
C LEU A 101 -11.59 5.33 9.85
N THR A 102 -12.59 4.88 9.10
CA THR A 102 -13.91 4.53 9.64
C THR A 102 -14.10 3.05 9.94
N ASN A 103 -13.14 2.23 9.58
CA ASN A 103 -13.22 0.77 9.85
C ASN A 103 -12.68 0.39 11.22
#